data_8368c62925d80a5337a13809de663d49
#
_entry.id   8368c62925d80a5337a13809de663d49
#
_cell.length_a   1.000
_cell.length_b   1.000
_cell.length_c   1.000
_cell.angle_alpha   90.00
_cell.angle_beta   90.00
_cell.angle_gamma   90.00
#
_symmetry.space_group_name_H-M   'P 1'
#
loop_
_entity.id
_entity.type
_entity.pdbx_description
1 polymer ?
#
loop_
_entity_poly.entity_id
_entity_poly.type
_entity_poly.pdbx_seq_one_letter_code
_entity_poly.pdbx_strand_id
1 'polypeptide(L)'
;MTKSQSRQAVVKQSVQITPTMQRVYLGGEELRTFPAVTAGAYVKLMFDKNGNPLSKPTEMSQIAMRTYTVAHFDANKPEIVLDMVIHSSNGKTGPASAWATSAKPGDVITLAGPGSSKGLNEHYDWVLLAGDMTALPTIRNHLAALPSHAKGFAVIRIEDEKDAVTLKKPKGIKVIWEYESSLPYRLAQIDWLTGTPAVWVACEFSDMRTIRTWLKDEKAVAHGNIYISSYWKKGRSEDQHKIEKRQDNEAFAKALTLRDDK
;
A
#
# COMPACT_ATOMS: atom_id res chain seq x y z
N MET A 1 -20.50 -11.38 3.81
CA MET A 1 -19.41 -10.40 4.11
C MET A 1 -19.70 -9.84 5.49
N THR A 2 -18.93 -10.20 6.50
CA THR A 2 -19.00 -9.59 7.83
C THR A 2 -18.72 -8.09 7.70
N LYS A 3 -19.62 -7.24 8.20
CA LYS A 3 -19.40 -5.80 8.27
C LYS A 3 -18.06 -5.57 8.97
N SER A 4 -17.14 -4.86 8.31
CA SER A 4 -15.87 -4.46 8.93
C SER A 4 -16.16 -3.71 10.22
N GLN A 5 -15.75 -4.26 11.34
CA GLN A 5 -15.98 -3.66 12.66
C GLN A 5 -15.10 -2.43 12.80
N SER A 6 -15.71 -1.31 13.21
CA SER A 6 -14.94 -0.13 13.61
C SER A 6 -14.43 -0.29 15.05
N ARG A 7 -13.22 0.23 15.31
CA ARG A 7 -12.54 0.17 16.60
C ARG A 7 -11.93 1.51 16.93
N GLN A 8 -11.95 1.87 18.20
CA GLN A 8 -11.14 2.97 18.71
C GLN A 8 -9.70 2.50 18.89
N ALA A 9 -8.76 3.35 18.50
CA ALA A 9 -7.35 3.16 18.76
C ALA A 9 -6.76 4.41 19.38
N VAL A 10 -5.80 4.22 20.27
CA VAL A 10 -5.10 5.29 20.99
C VAL A 10 -3.68 5.37 20.44
N VAL A 11 -3.25 6.57 20.07
CA VAL A 11 -1.87 6.83 19.66
C VAL A 11 -0.95 6.54 20.85
N LYS A 12 0.02 5.65 20.65
CA LYS A 12 1.07 5.36 21.63
C LYS A 12 2.33 6.17 21.34
N GLN A 13 2.62 6.33 20.05
CA GLN A 13 3.75 7.09 19.56
C GLN A 13 3.51 7.52 18.12
N SER A 14 4.03 8.67 17.73
CA SER A 14 4.20 9.08 16.34
C SER A 14 5.63 9.60 16.16
N VAL A 15 6.36 9.05 15.19
CA VAL A 15 7.77 9.36 14.95
C VAL A 15 8.10 9.37 13.47
N GLN A 16 8.85 10.36 13.05
CA GLN A 16 9.37 10.40 11.68
C GLN A 16 10.53 9.40 11.56
N ILE A 17 10.41 8.44 10.64
CA ILE A 17 11.40 7.37 10.45
C ILE A 17 12.28 7.58 9.23
N THR A 18 11.81 8.37 8.25
CA THR A 18 12.59 8.88 7.10
C THR A 18 12.08 10.27 6.73
N PRO A 19 12.73 11.01 5.81
CA PRO A 19 12.26 12.34 5.42
C PRO A 19 10.79 12.42 5.02
N THR A 20 10.27 11.37 4.36
CA THR A 20 8.88 11.36 3.86
C THR A 20 7.97 10.32 4.54
N MET A 21 8.43 9.66 5.61
CA MET A 21 7.65 8.61 6.26
C MET A 21 7.49 8.86 7.76
N GLN A 22 6.25 8.92 8.21
CA GLN A 22 5.86 8.97 9.63
C GLN A 22 5.36 7.59 10.06
N ARG A 23 5.87 7.09 11.18
CA ARG A 23 5.39 5.87 11.81
C ARG A 23 4.49 6.19 12.99
N VAL A 24 3.28 5.63 12.99
CA VAL A 24 2.30 5.79 14.06
C VAL A 24 2.02 4.43 14.69
N TYR A 25 2.16 4.37 16.00
CA TYR A 25 1.84 3.22 16.84
C TYR A 25 0.47 3.42 17.46
N LEU A 26 -0.46 2.53 17.19
CA LEU A 26 -1.83 2.55 17.66
C LEU A 26 -2.08 1.36 18.57
N GLY A 27 -2.50 1.62 19.81
CA GLY A 27 -2.89 0.60 20.79
C GLY A 27 -4.29 0.86 21.31
N GLY A 28 -4.75 0.06 22.25
CA GLY A 28 -6.03 0.26 22.94
C GLY A 28 -6.79 -1.05 23.13
N GLU A 29 -7.77 -1.01 24.05
CA GLU A 29 -8.50 -2.20 24.46
C GLU A 29 -9.26 -2.86 23.31
N GLU A 30 -9.85 -2.06 22.41
CA GLU A 30 -10.61 -2.59 21.28
C GLU A 30 -9.72 -3.30 20.24
N LEU A 31 -8.40 -3.10 20.26
CA LEU A 31 -7.45 -3.82 19.40
C LEU A 31 -7.13 -5.24 19.91
N ARG A 32 -7.53 -5.64 21.13
CA ARG A 32 -7.39 -7.02 21.62
C ARG A 32 -8.15 -8.04 20.77
N THR A 33 -9.24 -7.60 20.15
CA THR A 33 -10.05 -8.41 19.24
C THR A 33 -9.71 -8.19 17.77
N PHE A 34 -8.61 -7.49 17.49
CA PHE A 34 -8.17 -7.28 16.11
C PHE A 34 -7.65 -8.61 15.55
N PRO A 35 -8.15 -9.07 14.39
CA PRO A 35 -7.77 -10.38 13.87
C PRO A 35 -6.33 -10.37 13.35
N ALA A 36 -5.74 -11.56 13.23
CA ALA A 36 -4.44 -11.74 12.59
C ALA A 36 -4.43 -11.15 11.18
N VAL A 37 -3.31 -10.58 10.79
CA VAL A 37 -3.12 -9.90 9.51
C VAL A 37 -2.14 -10.65 8.62
N THR A 38 -2.40 -10.60 7.31
CA THR A 38 -1.50 -11.09 6.26
C THR A 38 -0.77 -9.91 5.60
N ALA A 39 0.26 -10.21 4.80
CA ALA A 39 0.93 -9.20 4.02
C ALA A 39 -0.07 -8.42 3.15
N GLY A 40 0.01 -7.08 3.20
CA GLY A 40 -0.91 -6.19 2.50
C GLY A 40 -2.26 -5.96 3.19
N ALA A 41 -2.48 -6.48 4.39
CA ALA A 41 -3.63 -6.10 5.20
C ALA A 41 -3.63 -4.59 5.48
N TYR A 42 -4.80 -3.97 5.54
CA TYR A 42 -4.95 -2.54 5.70
C TYR A 42 -6.07 -2.17 6.66
N VAL A 43 -5.99 -0.98 7.20
CA VAL A 43 -7.05 -0.33 7.96
C VAL A 43 -7.49 0.96 7.26
N LYS A 44 -8.69 1.41 7.59
CA LYS A 44 -9.23 2.71 7.15
C LYS A 44 -9.39 3.61 8.38
N LEU A 45 -8.54 4.62 8.46
CA LEU A 45 -8.64 5.68 9.46
C LEU A 45 -9.81 6.59 9.12
N MET A 46 -10.57 7.01 10.12
CA MET A 46 -11.78 7.84 9.97
C MET A 46 -11.51 9.27 10.38
N PHE A 47 -11.84 10.18 9.48
CA PHE A 47 -11.76 11.63 9.68
C PHE A 47 -13.13 12.25 9.40
N ASP A 48 -13.40 13.42 9.98
CA ASP A 48 -14.52 14.25 9.56
C ASP A 48 -14.24 14.96 8.23
N LYS A 49 -15.19 15.72 7.72
CA LYS A 49 -15.02 16.48 6.46
C LYS A 49 -14.02 17.63 6.57
N ASN A 50 -13.69 18.05 7.77
CA ASN A 50 -12.68 19.09 8.05
C ASN A 50 -11.27 18.48 8.23
N GLY A 51 -11.15 17.13 8.24
CA GLY A 51 -9.90 16.43 8.39
C GLY A 51 -9.50 16.13 9.83
N ASN A 52 -10.39 16.32 10.81
CA ASN A 52 -10.13 15.97 12.19
C ASN A 52 -10.33 14.45 12.40
N PRO A 53 -9.50 13.79 13.21
CA PRO A 53 -9.68 12.37 13.53
C PRO A 53 -11.00 12.16 14.30
N LEU A 54 -11.73 11.12 13.92
CA LEU A 54 -12.96 10.75 14.63
C LEU A 54 -12.64 9.81 15.78
N SER A 55 -13.07 10.18 16.99
CA SER A 55 -12.97 9.29 18.15
C SER A 55 -14.12 8.29 18.23
N LYS A 56 -15.21 8.51 17.51
CA LYS A 56 -16.36 7.60 17.40
C LYS A 56 -16.89 7.61 15.98
N PRO A 57 -17.47 6.50 15.48
CA PRO A 57 -18.19 6.50 14.22
C PRO A 57 -19.35 7.48 14.24
N THR A 58 -19.59 8.12 13.11
CA THR A 58 -20.74 8.99 12.85
C THR A 58 -21.43 8.54 11.56
N GLU A 59 -22.35 9.32 11.03
CA GLU A 59 -22.99 9.01 9.76
C GLU A 59 -21.96 8.89 8.63
N MET A 60 -22.07 7.86 7.81
CA MET A 60 -21.11 7.56 6.73
C MET A 60 -20.92 8.73 5.75
N SER A 61 -21.95 9.53 5.52
CA SER A 61 -21.92 10.73 4.70
C SER A 61 -20.97 11.82 5.24
N GLN A 62 -20.67 11.79 6.53
CA GLN A 62 -19.78 12.73 7.22
C GLN A 62 -18.35 12.21 7.41
N ILE A 63 -18.10 10.97 7.03
CA ILE A 63 -16.80 10.33 7.23
C ILE A 63 -15.95 10.43 5.96
N ALA A 64 -14.72 10.91 6.11
CA ALA A 64 -13.64 10.76 5.14
C ALA A 64 -12.70 9.63 5.59
N MET A 65 -12.65 8.54 4.84
CA MET A 65 -11.80 7.39 5.15
C MET A 65 -10.45 7.51 4.44
N ARG A 66 -9.36 7.12 5.12
CA ARG A 66 -8.01 7.04 4.55
C ARG A 66 -7.43 5.67 4.82
N THR A 67 -7.01 5.01 3.74
CA THR A 67 -6.56 3.61 3.77
C THR A 67 -5.05 3.55 3.98
N TYR A 68 -4.62 2.77 4.99
CA TYR A 68 -3.20 2.53 5.29
C TYR A 68 -2.93 1.05 5.51
N THR A 69 -1.81 0.60 4.94
CA THR A 69 -1.31 -0.77 5.19
C THR A 69 -0.93 -0.92 6.65
N VAL A 70 -1.29 -2.06 7.25
CA VAL A 70 -0.75 -2.48 8.54
C VAL A 70 0.69 -2.92 8.33
N ALA A 71 1.63 -2.06 8.72
CA ALA A 71 3.06 -2.34 8.60
C ALA A 71 3.49 -3.46 9.56
N HIS A 72 2.88 -3.50 10.74
CA HIS A 72 3.07 -4.55 11.74
C HIS A 72 1.85 -4.61 12.67
N PHE A 73 1.53 -5.80 13.17
CA PHE A 73 0.56 -6.04 14.23
C PHE A 73 1.13 -7.03 15.24
N ASP A 74 1.17 -6.66 16.51
CA ASP A 74 1.56 -7.52 17.61
C ASP A 74 0.30 -7.93 18.40
N ALA A 75 -0.12 -9.18 18.28
CA ALA A 75 -1.28 -9.70 18.98
C ALA A 75 -1.06 -9.81 20.51
N ASN A 76 0.19 -9.98 20.96
CA ASN A 76 0.52 -10.09 22.38
C ASN A 76 0.48 -8.71 23.09
N LYS A 77 0.79 -7.66 22.31
CA LYS A 77 0.73 -6.28 22.74
C LYS A 77 -0.22 -5.51 21.83
N PRO A 78 -1.55 -5.73 21.91
CA PRO A 78 -2.51 -5.28 20.90
C PRO A 78 -2.17 -3.91 20.31
N GLU A 79 -1.26 -3.90 19.33
CA GLU A 79 -0.66 -2.71 18.75
C GLU A 79 -0.56 -2.85 17.23
N ILE A 80 -1.11 -1.87 16.54
CA ILE A 80 -0.99 -1.71 15.09
C ILE A 80 0.05 -0.65 14.80
N VAL A 81 0.95 -0.93 13.87
CA VAL A 81 1.93 0.04 13.35
C VAL A 81 1.53 0.42 11.93
N LEU A 82 1.44 1.72 11.67
CA LEU A 82 1.20 2.28 10.36
C LEU A 82 2.40 3.11 9.93
N ASP A 83 2.91 2.87 8.72
CA ASP A 83 3.89 3.74 8.07
C ASP A 83 3.14 4.62 7.07
N MET A 84 3.15 5.91 7.30
CA MET A 84 2.32 6.90 6.61
C MET A 84 3.19 7.88 5.83
N VAL A 85 3.00 7.94 4.52
CA VAL A 85 3.72 8.89 3.67
C VAL A 85 3.28 10.31 4.00
N ILE A 86 4.25 11.17 4.27
CA ILE A 86 4.03 12.59 4.49
C ILE A 86 4.26 13.31 3.16
N HIS A 87 3.20 13.85 2.63
CA HIS A 87 3.24 14.59 1.39
C HIS A 87 2.41 15.87 1.49
N SER A 88 2.84 16.90 0.81
CA SER A 88 2.05 18.10 0.56
C SER A 88 1.87 18.26 -0.95
N SER A 89 0.66 18.58 -1.38
CA SER A 89 0.37 18.93 -2.77
C SER A 89 -0.16 20.36 -2.81
N ASN A 90 0.48 21.24 -3.57
CA ASN A 90 0.12 22.66 -3.68
C ASN A 90 0.00 23.36 -2.30
N GLY A 91 0.94 23.06 -1.39
CA GLY A 91 0.95 23.65 -0.05
C GLY A 91 -0.14 23.13 0.90
N LYS A 92 -0.95 22.14 0.47
CA LYS A 92 -1.97 21.49 1.31
C LYS A 92 -1.55 20.08 1.66
N THR A 93 -1.52 19.78 2.93
CA THR A 93 -1.28 18.43 3.45
C THR A 93 -2.62 17.71 3.59
N GLY A 94 -2.69 16.46 3.11
CA GLY A 94 -3.89 15.64 3.29
C GLY A 94 -4.19 15.39 4.78
N PRO A 95 -5.47 15.16 5.16
CA PRO A 95 -5.87 15.07 6.58
C PRO A 95 -5.09 14.00 7.36
N ALA A 96 -4.83 12.85 6.77
CA ALA A 96 -4.10 11.79 7.42
C ALA A 96 -2.60 12.08 7.58
N SER A 97 -1.97 12.73 6.61
CA SER A 97 -0.56 13.18 6.73
C SER A 97 -0.45 14.27 7.80
N ALA A 98 -1.36 15.25 7.82
CA ALA A 98 -1.40 16.30 8.83
C ALA A 98 -1.60 15.70 10.24
N TRP A 99 -2.54 14.77 10.37
CA TRP A 99 -2.76 14.08 11.63
C TRP A 99 -1.53 13.27 12.05
N ALA A 100 -0.93 12.49 11.17
CA ALA A 100 0.21 11.65 11.51
C ALA A 100 1.38 12.46 12.09
N THR A 101 1.65 13.66 11.55
CA THR A 101 2.73 14.53 12.03
C THR A 101 2.41 15.26 13.33
N SER A 102 1.13 15.48 13.63
CA SER A 102 0.70 16.21 14.84
C SER A 102 0.22 15.30 15.97
N ALA A 103 -0.02 14.03 15.70
CA ALA A 103 -0.56 13.06 16.65
C ALA A 103 0.36 12.85 17.85
N LYS A 104 -0.22 12.86 19.04
CA LYS A 104 0.47 12.74 20.32
C LYS A 104 -0.01 11.50 21.07
N PRO A 105 0.82 10.93 21.96
CA PRO A 105 0.37 9.87 22.85
C PRO A 105 -0.90 10.28 23.60
N GLY A 106 -1.90 9.40 23.57
CA GLY A 106 -3.23 9.65 24.16
C GLY A 106 -4.30 10.12 23.16
N ASP A 107 -3.94 10.62 22.00
CA ASP A 107 -4.91 10.95 20.96
C ASP A 107 -5.69 9.71 20.51
N VAL A 108 -6.96 9.89 20.18
CA VAL A 108 -7.87 8.79 19.79
C VAL A 108 -8.28 8.94 18.34
N ILE A 109 -8.28 7.82 17.61
CA ILE A 109 -8.82 7.73 16.26
C ILE A 109 -9.65 6.47 16.10
N THR A 110 -10.72 6.55 15.32
CA THR A 110 -11.49 5.37 14.91
C THR A 110 -10.90 4.80 13.62
N LEU A 111 -10.76 3.49 13.57
CA LEU A 111 -10.38 2.75 12.38
C LEU A 111 -11.36 1.61 12.07
N ALA A 112 -11.47 1.25 10.81
CA ALA A 112 -12.18 0.06 10.34
C ALA A 112 -11.20 -0.91 9.68
N GLY A 113 -11.40 -2.21 9.87
CA GLY A 113 -10.54 -3.25 9.31
C GLY A 113 -10.33 -4.43 10.26
N PRO A 114 -9.37 -5.32 9.91
CA PRO A 114 -8.55 -5.24 8.71
C PRO A 114 -9.32 -5.57 7.44
N GLY A 115 -8.94 -4.91 6.34
CA GLY A 115 -9.19 -5.41 5.00
C GLY A 115 -7.99 -6.22 4.51
N SER A 116 -8.20 -7.08 3.52
CA SER A 116 -7.13 -7.87 2.89
C SER A 116 -6.82 -7.38 1.49
N SER A 117 -5.57 -7.53 1.04
CA SER A 117 -5.20 -7.44 -0.36
C SER A 117 -4.87 -8.84 -0.89
N LYS A 118 -4.95 -9.00 -2.22
CA LYS A 118 -4.49 -10.23 -2.87
C LYS A 118 -2.97 -10.34 -2.72
N GLY A 119 -2.49 -11.48 -2.28
CA GLY A 119 -1.07 -11.80 -2.17
C GLY A 119 -0.42 -12.10 -3.52
N LEU A 120 0.83 -12.58 -3.46
CA LEU A 120 1.52 -13.15 -4.61
C LEU A 120 0.88 -14.49 -5.01
N ASN A 121 0.97 -14.83 -6.30
CA ASN A 121 0.70 -16.19 -6.75
C ASN A 121 1.71 -17.15 -6.11
N GLU A 122 1.28 -18.35 -5.73
CA GLU A 122 2.11 -19.34 -5.06
C GLU A 122 3.02 -20.12 -6.04
N HIS A 123 2.66 -20.15 -7.32
CA HIS A 123 3.40 -20.85 -8.37
C HIS A 123 4.22 -19.86 -9.20
N TYR A 124 5.50 -19.74 -8.89
CA TYR A 124 6.43 -18.84 -9.58
C TYR A 124 7.87 -19.34 -9.53
N ASP A 125 8.65 -18.92 -10.51
CA ASP A 125 10.10 -19.13 -10.54
C ASP A 125 10.87 -17.96 -9.91
N TRP A 126 10.27 -16.76 -9.95
CA TRP A 126 10.83 -15.54 -9.38
C TRP A 126 9.75 -14.50 -9.06
N VAL A 127 10.11 -13.48 -8.29
CA VAL A 127 9.15 -12.44 -7.86
C VAL A 127 9.55 -11.05 -8.34
N LEU A 128 8.56 -10.25 -8.68
CA LEU A 128 8.68 -8.81 -8.91
C LEU A 128 7.74 -8.07 -7.95
N LEU A 129 8.31 -7.38 -6.99
CA LEU A 129 7.62 -6.45 -6.12
C LEU A 129 7.95 -5.04 -6.58
N ALA A 130 6.95 -4.21 -6.86
CA ALA A 130 7.20 -2.83 -7.26
C ALA A 130 6.19 -1.86 -6.65
N GLY A 131 6.64 -0.65 -6.35
CA GLY A 131 5.76 0.38 -5.83
C GLY A 131 6.48 1.68 -5.49
N ASP A 132 5.71 2.62 -5.03
CA ASP A 132 6.21 3.85 -4.40
C ASP A 132 6.19 3.74 -2.87
N MET A 133 6.49 4.83 -2.18
CA MET A 133 6.55 4.88 -0.71
C MET A 133 5.24 4.44 -0.04
N THR A 134 4.08 4.61 -0.70
CA THR A 134 2.78 4.18 -0.14
C THR A 134 2.65 2.65 -0.10
N ALA A 135 3.36 1.96 -0.99
CA ALA A 135 3.40 0.51 -1.08
C ALA A 135 4.52 -0.14 -0.22
N LEU A 136 5.51 0.65 0.24
CA LEU A 136 6.67 0.15 0.98
C LEU A 136 6.30 -0.75 2.17
N PRO A 137 5.28 -0.44 3.01
CA PRO A 137 4.90 -1.32 4.12
C PRO A 137 4.45 -2.70 3.64
N THR A 138 3.68 -2.77 2.54
CA THR A 138 3.24 -4.04 1.95
C THR A 138 4.40 -4.80 1.33
N ILE A 139 5.28 -4.12 0.58
CA ILE A 139 6.48 -4.73 -0.01
C ILE A 139 7.37 -5.33 1.09
N ARG A 140 7.57 -4.61 2.19
CA ARG A 140 8.31 -5.10 3.37
C ARG A 140 7.70 -6.38 3.92
N ASN A 141 6.39 -6.44 4.07
CA ASN A 141 5.68 -7.60 4.59
C ASN A 141 5.79 -8.79 3.63
N HIS A 142 5.67 -8.58 2.31
CA HIS A 142 5.90 -9.62 1.31
C HIS A 142 7.33 -10.13 1.37
N LEU A 143 8.32 -9.25 1.36
CA LEU A 143 9.74 -9.64 1.43
C LEU A 143 10.06 -10.50 2.66
N ALA A 144 9.50 -10.15 3.81
CA ALA A 144 9.69 -10.89 5.05
C ALA A 144 9.02 -12.27 5.05
N ALA A 145 7.95 -12.45 4.26
CA ALA A 145 7.20 -13.69 4.14
C ALA A 145 7.72 -14.63 3.03
N LEU A 146 8.58 -14.13 2.12
CA LEU A 146 9.15 -14.94 1.05
C LEU A 146 10.03 -16.07 1.60
N PRO A 147 10.03 -17.26 0.97
CA PRO A 147 10.94 -18.34 1.32
C PRO A 147 12.40 -17.95 1.06
N SER A 148 13.34 -18.52 1.81
CA SER A 148 14.76 -18.15 1.79
C SER A 148 15.42 -18.31 0.42
N HIS A 149 14.91 -19.20 -0.42
CA HIS A 149 15.39 -19.46 -1.79
C HIS A 149 14.78 -18.54 -2.85
N ALA A 150 13.82 -17.68 -2.49
CA ALA A 150 13.19 -16.76 -3.43
C ALA A 150 14.22 -15.84 -4.08
N LYS A 151 14.04 -15.59 -5.39
CA LYS A 151 14.88 -14.70 -6.21
C LYS A 151 14.01 -13.70 -6.97
N GLY A 152 14.60 -12.60 -7.39
CA GLY A 152 13.91 -11.57 -8.17
C GLY A 152 14.22 -10.15 -7.70
N PHE A 153 13.25 -9.26 -7.81
CA PHE A 153 13.44 -7.83 -7.60
C PHE A 153 12.37 -7.23 -6.68
N ALA A 154 12.79 -6.23 -5.91
CA ALA A 154 11.92 -5.26 -5.28
C ALA A 154 12.35 -3.86 -5.73
N VAL A 155 11.51 -3.18 -6.52
CA VAL A 155 11.79 -1.85 -7.08
C VAL A 155 10.88 -0.84 -6.40
N ILE A 156 11.47 0.09 -5.67
CA ILE A 156 10.73 1.05 -4.86
C ILE A 156 11.10 2.47 -5.28
N ARG A 157 10.11 3.23 -5.76
CA ARG A 157 10.25 4.66 -6.05
C ARG A 157 10.17 5.45 -4.74
N ILE A 158 11.20 6.23 -4.46
CA ILE A 158 11.29 7.10 -3.29
C ILE A 158 11.47 8.55 -3.73
N GLU A 159 11.17 9.50 -2.85
CA GLU A 159 11.28 10.93 -3.16
C GLU A 159 12.65 11.51 -2.78
N ASP A 160 13.27 10.97 -1.73
CA ASP A 160 14.58 11.37 -1.22
C ASP A 160 15.43 10.11 -1.03
N GLU A 161 16.71 10.15 -1.38
CA GLU A 161 17.65 9.04 -1.20
C GLU A 161 17.67 8.54 0.26
N LYS A 162 17.47 9.44 1.22
CA LYS A 162 17.39 9.13 2.67
C LYS A 162 16.12 8.36 3.07
N ASP A 163 15.15 8.20 2.17
CA ASP A 163 14.00 7.33 2.40
C ASP A 163 14.35 5.84 2.21
N ALA A 164 15.51 5.52 1.63
CA ALA A 164 15.98 4.15 1.50
C ALA A 164 16.26 3.55 2.88
N VAL A 165 15.63 2.41 3.16
CA VAL A 165 15.76 1.71 4.45
C VAL A 165 16.25 0.27 4.25
N THR A 166 16.86 -0.30 5.27
CA THR A 166 17.22 -1.72 5.26
C THR A 166 15.95 -2.59 5.32
N LEU A 167 15.83 -3.54 4.38
CA LEU A 167 14.70 -4.48 4.30
C LEU A 167 15.17 -5.90 4.61
N LYS A 168 14.42 -6.59 5.50
CA LYS A 168 14.58 -8.03 5.70
C LYS A 168 14.06 -8.74 4.46
N LYS A 169 14.92 -9.53 3.80
CA LYS A 169 14.60 -10.21 2.55
C LYS A 169 15.45 -11.45 2.31
N PRO A 170 15.03 -12.39 1.45
CA PRO A 170 15.89 -13.47 0.93
C PRO A 170 17.13 -12.93 0.21
N LYS A 171 18.23 -13.68 0.25
CA LYS A 171 19.49 -13.29 -0.42
C LYS A 171 19.33 -13.11 -1.93
N GLY A 172 18.49 -13.91 -2.58
CA GLY A 172 18.24 -13.87 -4.03
C GLY A 172 17.39 -12.68 -4.50
N ILE A 173 16.86 -11.84 -3.61
CA ILE A 173 16.10 -10.65 -3.98
C ILE A 173 17.03 -9.44 -4.05
N LYS A 174 17.04 -8.76 -5.21
CA LYS A 174 17.72 -7.47 -5.41
C LYS A 174 16.74 -6.34 -5.10
N VAL A 175 17.05 -5.51 -4.12
CA VAL A 175 16.30 -4.27 -3.84
C VAL A 175 16.90 -3.13 -4.64
N ILE A 176 16.04 -2.36 -5.30
CA ILE A 176 16.40 -1.20 -6.11
C ILE A 176 15.58 -0.02 -5.58
N TRP A 177 16.27 0.96 -5.02
CA TRP A 177 15.70 2.24 -4.66
C TRP A 177 15.84 3.19 -5.84
N GLU A 178 14.73 3.74 -6.31
CA GLU A 178 14.71 4.64 -7.45
C GLU A 178 14.24 6.03 -7.03
N TYR A 179 15.04 7.06 -7.25
CA TYR A 179 14.70 8.44 -6.87
C TYR A 179 14.91 9.45 -8.01
N GLU A 180 15.59 9.07 -9.09
CA GLU A 180 15.88 9.96 -10.22
C GLU A 180 14.84 9.85 -11.33
N SER A 181 14.28 8.64 -11.55
CA SER A 181 13.36 8.39 -12.64
C SER A 181 11.99 7.88 -12.18
N SER A 182 11.06 7.73 -13.11
CA SER A 182 9.75 7.15 -12.80
C SER A 182 9.84 5.64 -12.55
N LEU A 183 8.91 5.11 -11.77
CA LEU A 183 8.82 3.67 -11.51
C LEU A 183 8.68 2.84 -12.80
N PRO A 184 7.81 3.21 -13.78
CA PRO A 184 7.73 2.48 -15.06
C PRO A 184 9.04 2.47 -15.82
N TYR A 185 9.75 3.61 -15.89
CA TYR A 185 11.04 3.69 -16.58
C TYR A 185 12.06 2.75 -15.92
N ARG A 186 12.16 2.77 -14.59
CA ARG A 186 13.10 1.89 -13.87
C ARG A 186 12.77 0.41 -14.05
N LEU A 187 11.49 0.05 -14.06
CA LEU A 187 11.06 -1.33 -14.30
C LEU A 187 11.45 -1.84 -15.69
N ALA A 188 11.39 -0.97 -16.70
CA ALA A 188 11.82 -1.34 -18.06
C ALA A 188 13.32 -1.62 -18.16
N GLN A 189 14.15 -1.19 -17.19
CA GLN A 189 15.60 -1.35 -17.14
C GLN A 189 16.06 -2.55 -16.31
N ILE A 190 15.17 -3.31 -15.66
CA ILE A 190 15.60 -4.50 -14.91
C ILE A 190 15.91 -5.67 -15.84
N ASP A 191 16.87 -6.49 -15.44
CA ASP A 191 17.14 -7.76 -16.11
C ASP A 191 15.95 -8.71 -15.93
N TRP A 192 15.16 -8.90 -17.00
CA TRP A 192 14.00 -9.79 -16.93
C TRP A 192 14.45 -11.25 -16.82
N LEU A 193 14.10 -11.90 -15.72
CA LEU A 193 14.53 -13.28 -15.47
C LEU A 193 13.71 -14.29 -16.31
N THR A 194 14.31 -15.44 -16.58
CA THR A 194 13.60 -16.56 -17.21
C THR A 194 12.65 -17.24 -16.22
N GLY A 195 11.59 -17.86 -16.76
CA GLY A 195 10.54 -18.52 -15.96
C GLY A 195 9.35 -17.61 -15.64
N THR A 196 8.45 -18.16 -14.87
CA THR A 196 7.18 -17.53 -14.52
C THR A 196 7.33 -16.54 -13.35
N PRO A 197 7.05 -15.24 -13.54
CA PRO A 197 7.06 -14.28 -12.44
C PRO A 197 5.78 -14.36 -11.59
N ALA A 198 5.88 -14.12 -10.28
CA ALA A 198 4.79 -13.59 -9.48
C ALA A 198 4.99 -12.07 -9.33
N VAL A 199 4.06 -11.29 -9.84
CA VAL A 199 4.16 -9.82 -9.88
C VAL A 199 3.18 -9.20 -8.91
N TRP A 200 3.68 -8.32 -8.03
CA TRP A 200 2.88 -7.49 -7.16
C TRP A 200 3.31 -6.02 -7.31
N VAL A 201 2.37 -5.17 -7.70
CA VAL A 201 2.62 -3.74 -7.94
C VAL A 201 1.55 -2.89 -7.26
N ALA A 202 1.98 -1.86 -6.53
CA ALA A 202 1.09 -0.82 -6.05
C ALA A 202 1.79 0.55 -6.09
N CYS A 203 1.17 1.54 -6.73
CA CYS A 203 1.77 2.85 -6.92
C CYS A 203 0.72 3.90 -7.33
N GLU A 204 1.19 5.06 -7.79
CA GLU A 204 0.37 6.11 -8.40
C GLU A 204 -0.41 5.57 -9.61
N PHE A 205 -1.58 6.16 -9.87
CA PHE A 205 -2.55 5.68 -10.87
C PHE A 205 -1.99 5.66 -12.30
N SER A 206 -1.27 6.69 -12.72
CA SER A 206 -0.72 6.78 -14.08
C SER A 206 0.42 5.79 -14.28
N ASP A 207 1.31 5.65 -13.30
CA ASP A 207 2.39 4.66 -13.28
C ASP A 207 1.83 3.25 -13.31
N MET A 208 0.79 2.98 -12.52
CA MET A 208 0.10 1.69 -12.49
C MET A 208 -0.42 1.30 -13.89
N ARG A 209 -1.04 2.22 -14.62
CA ARG A 209 -1.55 1.96 -15.97
C ARG A 209 -0.42 1.65 -16.95
N THR A 210 0.66 2.42 -16.92
CA THR A 210 1.84 2.19 -17.77
C THR A 210 2.48 0.84 -17.48
N ILE A 211 2.68 0.49 -16.21
CA ILE A 211 3.25 -0.79 -15.79
C ILE A 211 2.32 -1.95 -16.20
N ARG A 212 1.01 -1.79 -16.05
CA ARG A 212 0.02 -2.81 -16.45
C ARG A 212 0.10 -3.12 -17.94
N THR A 213 0.21 -2.10 -18.79
CA THR A 213 0.39 -2.25 -20.23
C THR A 213 1.71 -2.94 -20.54
N TRP A 214 2.81 -2.51 -19.96
CA TRP A 214 4.14 -3.10 -20.12
C TRP A 214 4.18 -4.59 -19.73
N LEU A 215 3.62 -4.94 -18.56
CA LEU A 215 3.57 -6.34 -18.10
C LEU A 215 2.77 -7.23 -19.06
N LYS A 216 1.67 -6.71 -19.60
CA LYS A 216 0.78 -7.45 -20.48
C LYS A 216 1.31 -7.54 -21.90
N ASP A 217 1.65 -6.40 -22.51
CA ASP A 217 1.87 -6.30 -23.96
C ASP A 217 3.35 -6.54 -24.32
N GLU A 218 4.31 -6.20 -23.43
CA GLU A 218 5.74 -6.41 -23.72
C GLU A 218 6.33 -7.65 -23.01
N LYS A 219 5.91 -7.90 -21.76
CA LYS A 219 6.42 -9.05 -21.00
C LYS A 219 5.55 -10.28 -21.07
N ALA A 220 4.35 -10.16 -21.65
CA ALA A 220 3.37 -11.24 -21.83
C ALA A 220 3.09 -12.03 -20.52
N VAL A 221 3.09 -11.34 -19.38
CA VAL A 221 2.83 -11.99 -18.10
C VAL A 221 1.37 -12.39 -17.99
N ALA A 222 1.10 -13.65 -17.69
CA ALA A 222 -0.25 -14.15 -17.52
C ALA A 222 -1.01 -13.39 -16.43
N HIS A 223 -2.27 -13.03 -16.67
CA HIS A 223 -3.09 -12.22 -15.78
C HIS A 223 -3.16 -12.79 -14.35
N GLY A 224 -3.22 -14.11 -14.21
CA GLY A 224 -3.24 -14.79 -12.92
C GLY A 224 -1.98 -14.59 -12.08
N ASN A 225 -0.87 -14.21 -12.70
CA ASN A 225 0.43 -13.98 -12.05
C ASN A 225 0.65 -12.51 -11.67
N ILE A 226 -0.32 -11.64 -11.97
CA ILE A 226 -0.21 -10.21 -11.71
C ILE A 226 -1.23 -9.79 -10.64
N TYR A 227 -0.75 -9.17 -9.57
CA TYR A 227 -1.51 -8.24 -8.78
C TYR A 227 -1.00 -6.83 -9.08
N ILE A 228 -1.87 -5.95 -9.54
CA ILE A 228 -1.52 -4.55 -9.79
C ILE A 228 -2.66 -3.63 -9.36
N SER A 229 -2.34 -2.56 -8.63
CA SER A 229 -3.34 -1.67 -8.04
C SER A 229 -2.78 -0.26 -7.89
N SER A 230 -3.60 0.75 -8.18
CA SER A 230 -3.26 2.11 -7.77
C SER A 230 -3.66 2.33 -6.31
N TYR A 231 -2.77 2.95 -5.54
CA TYR A 231 -3.03 3.32 -4.15
C TYR A 231 -3.46 4.77 -4.01
N TRP A 232 -3.05 5.61 -4.93
CA TRP A 232 -3.39 7.03 -4.97
C TRP A 232 -3.35 7.58 -6.40
N LYS A 233 -3.82 8.80 -6.58
CA LYS A 233 -3.71 9.54 -7.84
C LYS A 233 -3.33 10.99 -7.55
N LYS A 234 -2.32 11.49 -8.24
CA LYS A 234 -1.84 12.86 -8.11
C LYS A 234 -2.97 13.87 -8.35
N GLY A 235 -3.14 14.81 -7.41
CA GLY A 235 -4.17 15.84 -7.50
C GLY A 235 -5.60 15.37 -7.21
N ARG A 236 -5.79 14.14 -6.69
CA ARG A 236 -7.11 13.60 -6.32
C ARG A 236 -7.17 13.23 -4.85
N SER A 237 -8.35 13.42 -4.25
CA SER A 237 -8.66 12.82 -2.96
C SER A 237 -8.83 11.30 -3.09
N GLU A 238 -8.76 10.56 -1.99
CA GLU A 238 -8.98 9.10 -2.01
C GLU A 238 -10.39 8.76 -2.56
N ASP A 239 -11.40 9.58 -2.26
CA ASP A 239 -12.76 9.33 -2.71
C ASP A 239 -12.90 9.50 -4.23
N GLN A 240 -12.28 10.56 -4.79
CA GLN A 240 -12.21 10.77 -6.24
C GLN A 240 -11.41 9.66 -6.94
N HIS A 241 -10.26 9.30 -6.37
CA HIS A 241 -9.44 8.22 -6.89
C HIS A 241 -10.18 6.87 -6.93
N LYS A 242 -10.98 6.53 -5.92
CA LYS A 242 -11.78 5.29 -5.90
C LYS A 242 -12.75 5.21 -7.09
N ILE A 243 -13.39 6.31 -7.45
CA ILE A 243 -14.31 6.38 -8.60
C ILE A 243 -13.54 6.12 -9.89
N GLU A 244 -12.45 6.85 -10.12
CA GLU A 244 -11.64 6.73 -11.33
C GLU A 244 -10.98 5.34 -11.46
N LYS A 245 -10.50 4.78 -10.35
CA LYS A 245 -9.95 3.42 -10.28
C LYS A 245 -10.99 2.37 -10.67
N ARG A 246 -12.23 2.50 -10.19
CA ARG A 246 -13.30 1.57 -10.56
C ARG A 246 -13.61 1.63 -12.04
N GLN A 247 -13.74 2.83 -12.61
CA GLN A 247 -13.97 3.03 -14.04
C GLN A 247 -12.84 2.44 -14.90
N ASP A 248 -11.58 2.64 -14.52
CA ASP A 248 -10.41 2.08 -15.20
C ASP A 248 -10.39 0.55 -15.15
N ASN A 249 -10.71 -0.05 -14.01
CA ASN A 249 -10.77 -1.50 -13.85
C ASN A 249 -11.90 -2.11 -14.68
N GLU A 250 -13.07 -1.49 -14.76
CA GLU A 250 -14.19 -1.92 -15.57
C GLU A 250 -13.85 -1.85 -17.08
N ALA A 251 -13.21 -0.76 -17.51
CA ALA A 251 -12.75 -0.59 -18.89
C ALA A 251 -11.69 -1.63 -19.28
N PHE A 252 -10.74 -1.89 -18.37
CA PHE A 252 -9.69 -2.89 -18.59
C PHE A 252 -10.26 -4.31 -18.68
N ALA A 253 -11.21 -4.68 -17.81
CA ALA A 253 -11.86 -5.98 -17.83
C ALA A 253 -12.61 -6.21 -19.14
N LYS A 254 -13.37 -5.21 -19.63
CA LYS A 254 -14.05 -5.29 -20.94
C LYS A 254 -13.07 -5.49 -22.10
N ALA A 255 -11.91 -4.81 -22.08
CA ALA A 255 -10.90 -4.94 -23.11
C ALA A 255 -10.23 -6.32 -23.12
N LEU A 256 -10.16 -7.02 -21.98
CA LEU A 256 -9.69 -8.42 -21.91
C LEU A 256 -10.68 -9.37 -22.54
N THR A 257 -11.96 -9.30 -22.17
CA THR A 257 -13.02 -10.19 -22.70
C THR A 257 -13.14 -10.12 -24.23
N LEU A 258 -13.05 -8.92 -24.81
CA LEU A 258 -13.13 -8.72 -26.27
C LEU A 258 -11.92 -9.30 -27.05
N ARG A 259 -10.81 -9.65 -26.39
CA ARG A 259 -9.64 -10.26 -27.03
C ARG A 259 -9.67 -11.79 -26.96
N ASP A 260 -10.30 -12.36 -25.93
CA ASP A 260 -10.44 -13.81 -25.75
C ASP A 260 -11.50 -14.39 -26.71
N ASP A 261 -12.35 -13.54 -27.29
CA ASP A 261 -13.38 -13.89 -28.27
C ASP A 261 -12.89 -13.79 -29.75
N LYS A 262 -11.59 -13.53 -29.97
CA LYS A 262 -10.95 -13.47 -31.30
C LYS A 262 -9.84 -14.49 -31.45
#